data_e21c1e5539335f82cd4dd8cf3714ba8b
#
_entry.id   e21c1e5539335f82cd4dd8cf3714ba8b
#
_cell.length_a   1.000
_cell.length_b   1.000
_cell.length_c   1.000
_cell.angle_alpha   90.00
_cell.angle_beta   90.00
_cell.angle_gamma   90.00
#
_symmetry.space_group_name_H-M   'P 1'
#
loop_
_entity.id
_entity.type
_entity.pdbx_description
1 polymer ?
#
loop_
_entity_poly.entity_id
_entity_poly.type
_entity_poly.pdbx_seq_one_letter_code
_entity_poly.pdbx_strand_id
1 'polypeptide(L)'
;MFLLDTNVLSLLMTAQPPPEVGGWVSAQPPDLLFTAAICQAEILAGLAILPEGRRRFELETAARAVFLEDFEGRVLAFDSAAAENYAAIFAASRRAGRPVATIDLMIAAIARSHGASVITRNVSDFEGCDVAIVNPWTR
;
A
#
# COMPACT_ATOMS: atom_id res chain seq x y z
N MET A 1 10.91 -6.81 -5.07
CA MET A 1 10.01 -5.64 -5.10
C MET A 1 8.98 -5.80 -3.99
N PHE A 2 8.81 -4.76 -3.19
CA PHE A 2 7.91 -4.75 -2.05
C PHE A 2 6.92 -3.59 -2.20
N LEU A 3 5.63 -3.89 -2.15
CA LEU A 3 4.60 -2.87 -2.21
C LEU A 3 4.08 -2.63 -0.78
N LEU A 4 4.35 -1.44 -0.25
CA LEU A 4 3.88 -1.04 1.07
C LEU A 4 2.40 -0.67 0.98
N ASP A 5 1.56 -1.33 1.79
CA ASP A 5 0.14 -1.00 1.82
C ASP A 5 -0.11 0.33 2.55
N THR A 6 -1.34 0.80 2.49
CA THR A 6 -1.73 2.10 3.05
C THR A 6 -1.39 2.21 4.53
N ASN A 7 -1.68 1.19 5.32
CA ASN A 7 -1.47 1.24 6.77
C ASN A 7 0.01 1.28 7.12
N VAL A 8 0.83 0.49 6.45
CA VAL A 8 2.29 0.50 6.65
C VAL A 8 2.85 1.87 6.25
N LEU A 9 2.46 2.39 5.11
CA LEU A 9 2.91 3.69 4.63
C LEU A 9 2.51 4.81 5.58
N SER A 10 1.28 4.79 6.08
CA SER A 10 0.77 5.76 7.06
C SER A 10 1.61 5.77 8.34
N LEU A 11 1.96 4.58 8.85
CA LEU A 11 2.79 4.47 10.05
C LEU A 11 4.20 5.03 9.84
N LEU A 12 4.76 4.84 8.64
CA LEU A 12 6.07 5.40 8.30
C LEU A 12 6.07 6.93 8.22
N MET A 13 4.90 7.53 7.98
CA MET A 13 4.75 8.99 7.94
C MET A 13 4.61 9.62 9.32
N THR A 14 4.46 8.83 10.37
CA THR A 14 4.39 9.36 11.75
C THR A 14 5.78 9.79 12.22
N ALA A 15 5.82 10.66 13.25
CA ALA A 15 7.07 11.15 13.80
C ALA A 15 7.92 10.02 14.39
N GLN A 16 7.28 8.98 14.94
CA GLN A 16 7.95 7.83 15.56
C GLN A 16 7.31 6.54 15.06
N PRO A 17 7.74 6.04 13.88
CA PRO A 17 7.22 4.78 13.37
C PRO A 17 7.51 3.62 14.33
N PRO A 18 6.61 2.61 14.41
CA PRO A 18 6.89 1.42 15.22
C PRO A 18 8.22 0.78 14.81
N PRO A 19 9.06 0.36 15.80
CA PRO A 19 10.38 -0.18 15.49
C PRO A 19 10.38 -1.37 14.54
N GLU A 20 9.37 -2.23 14.64
CA GLU A 20 9.25 -3.43 13.80
C GLU A 20 9.15 -3.05 12.32
N VAL A 21 8.26 -2.13 11.98
CA VAL A 21 8.06 -1.72 10.60
C VAL A 21 9.16 -0.77 10.14
N GLY A 22 9.54 0.19 10.96
CA GLY A 22 10.63 1.12 10.65
C GLY A 22 11.94 0.40 10.41
N GLY A 23 12.27 -0.56 11.29
CA GLY A 23 13.48 -1.37 11.17
C GLY A 23 13.48 -2.27 9.94
N TRP A 24 12.33 -2.90 9.65
CA TRP A 24 12.20 -3.74 8.45
C TRP A 24 12.42 -2.92 7.17
N VAL A 25 11.75 -1.77 7.07
CA VAL A 25 11.84 -0.90 5.90
C VAL A 25 13.28 -0.36 5.72
N SER A 26 13.90 0.08 6.81
CA SER A 26 15.27 0.60 6.77
C SER A 26 16.31 -0.44 6.35
N ALA A 27 16.00 -1.72 6.58
CA ALA A 27 16.89 -2.82 6.20
C ALA A 27 16.81 -3.17 4.70
N GLN A 28 15.81 -2.66 3.99
CA GLN A 28 15.63 -2.96 2.57
C GLN A 28 16.34 -1.92 1.68
N PRO A 29 16.85 -2.34 0.50
CA PRO A 29 17.31 -1.37 -0.48
C PRO A 29 16.16 -0.43 -0.88
N PRO A 30 16.35 0.90 -0.82
CA PRO A 30 15.25 1.85 -1.12
C PRO A 30 14.60 1.67 -2.48
N ASP A 31 15.36 1.25 -3.48
CA ASP A 31 14.87 1.04 -4.84
C ASP A 31 13.95 -0.18 -4.99
N LEU A 32 13.87 -1.03 -3.97
CA LEU A 32 12.93 -2.15 -3.93
C LEU A 32 11.61 -1.82 -3.25
N LEU A 33 11.52 -0.64 -2.63
CA LEU A 33 10.32 -0.20 -1.90
C LEU A 33 9.42 0.62 -2.82
N PHE A 34 8.19 0.14 -2.99
CA PHE A 34 7.16 0.75 -3.84
C PHE A 34 5.91 0.96 -3.04
N THR A 35 5.03 1.80 -3.53
CA THR A 35 3.65 1.89 -3.07
C THR A 35 2.74 1.96 -4.30
N ALA A 36 1.46 2.18 -4.10
CA ALA A 36 0.49 2.24 -5.19
C ALA A 36 -0.26 3.57 -5.17
N ALA A 37 -0.70 4.02 -6.35
CA ALA A 37 -1.56 5.20 -6.47
C ALA A 37 -2.85 5.04 -5.65
N ILE A 38 -3.32 3.80 -5.46
CA ILE A 38 -4.45 3.50 -4.58
C ILE A 38 -4.13 3.86 -3.13
N CYS A 39 -2.94 3.53 -2.65
CA CYS A 39 -2.50 3.88 -1.30
C CYS A 39 -2.35 5.39 -1.15
N GLN A 40 -1.80 6.04 -2.17
CA GLN A 40 -1.72 7.51 -2.24
C GLN A 40 -3.12 8.13 -2.13
N ALA A 41 -4.08 7.62 -2.89
CA ALA A 41 -5.46 8.11 -2.87
C ALA A 41 -6.08 7.98 -1.48
N GLU A 42 -5.89 6.85 -0.81
CA GLU A 42 -6.43 6.64 0.53
C GLU A 42 -5.83 7.62 1.55
N ILE A 43 -4.53 7.83 1.49
CA ILE A 43 -3.85 8.77 2.39
C ILE A 43 -4.31 10.20 2.14
N LEU A 44 -4.33 10.63 0.89
CA LEU A 44 -4.76 11.98 0.54
C LEU A 44 -6.24 12.22 0.85
N ALA A 45 -7.09 11.21 0.64
CA ALA A 45 -8.51 11.30 0.99
C ALA A 45 -8.72 11.44 2.50
N GLY A 46 -7.96 10.68 3.29
CA GLY A 46 -8.01 10.79 4.75
C GLY A 46 -7.60 12.17 5.25
N LEU A 47 -6.62 12.79 4.62
CA LEU A 47 -6.21 14.16 4.95
C LEU A 47 -7.21 15.20 4.47
N ALA A 48 -7.84 14.97 3.33
CA ALA A 48 -8.80 15.90 2.73
C ALA A 48 -10.07 16.08 3.56
N ILE A 49 -10.42 15.13 4.42
CA ILE A 49 -11.58 15.22 5.30
C ILE A 49 -11.27 15.88 6.65
N LEU A 50 -10.02 16.21 6.93
CA LEU A 50 -9.66 16.97 8.11
C LEU A 50 -10.20 18.41 7.99
N PRO A 51 -10.45 19.10 9.13
CA PRO A 51 -10.84 20.51 9.08
C PRO A 51 -9.83 21.35 8.30
N GLU A 52 -10.33 22.27 7.49
CA GLU A 52 -9.47 23.22 6.78
C GLU A 52 -8.62 24.01 7.77
N GLY A 53 -7.38 24.29 7.41
CA GLY A 53 -6.47 25.05 8.23
C GLY A 53 -5.02 24.62 8.05
N ARG A 54 -4.18 25.18 8.91
CA ARG A 54 -2.73 25.01 8.83
C ARG A 54 -2.30 23.55 9.01
N ARG A 55 -2.90 22.84 9.97
CA ARG A 55 -2.55 21.44 10.25
C ARG A 55 -2.79 20.56 9.02
N ARG A 56 -3.96 20.67 8.41
CA ARG A 56 -4.29 19.91 7.20
C ARG A 56 -3.32 20.25 6.07
N PHE A 57 -3.06 21.54 5.86
CA PHE A 57 -2.14 21.99 4.81
C PHE A 57 -0.73 21.40 5.00
N GLU A 58 -0.22 21.44 6.23
CA GLU A 58 1.11 20.89 6.54
C GLU A 58 1.18 19.38 6.32
N LEU A 59 0.14 18.65 6.75
CA LEU A 59 0.07 17.20 6.57
C LEU A 59 -0.05 16.83 5.09
N GLU A 60 -0.87 17.55 4.33
CA GLU A 60 -1.01 17.31 2.89
C GLU A 60 0.29 17.60 2.14
N THR A 61 0.98 18.67 2.51
CA THR A 61 2.27 19.01 1.91
C THR A 61 3.31 17.92 2.19
N ALA A 62 3.38 17.45 3.44
CA ALA A 62 4.31 16.39 3.82
C ALA A 62 3.99 15.07 3.11
N ALA A 63 2.71 14.71 3.01
CA ALA A 63 2.29 13.50 2.32
C ALA A 63 2.65 13.55 0.83
N ARG A 64 2.39 14.68 0.17
CA ARG A 64 2.74 14.84 -1.24
C ARG A 64 4.24 14.74 -1.50
N ALA A 65 5.05 15.26 -0.57
CA ALA A 65 6.50 15.14 -0.66
C ALA A 65 6.96 13.67 -0.61
N VAL A 66 6.33 12.85 0.24
CA VAL A 66 6.62 11.42 0.30
C VAL A 66 6.41 10.77 -1.06
N PHE A 67 5.29 11.02 -1.71
CA PHE A 67 4.98 10.40 -3.01
C PHE A 67 5.81 10.96 -4.16
N LEU A 68 6.08 12.26 -4.16
CA LEU A 68 6.79 12.91 -5.26
C LEU A 68 8.32 12.79 -5.15
N GLU A 69 8.84 12.70 -3.93
CA GLU A 69 10.28 12.68 -3.67
C GLU A 69 10.76 11.30 -3.22
N ASP A 70 10.24 10.82 -2.09
CA ASP A 70 10.72 9.56 -1.49
C ASP A 70 10.38 8.35 -2.34
N PHE A 71 9.23 8.36 -3.02
CA PHE A 71 8.78 7.31 -3.91
C PHE A 71 8.79 7.72 -5.38
N GLU A 72 9.64 8.66 -5.74
CA GLU A 72 9.74 9.09 -7.15
C GLU A 72 9.97 7.89 -8.06
N GLY A 73 9.09 7.74 -9.07
CA GLY A 73 9.14 6.62 -10.00
C GLY A 73 8.74 5.26 -9.40
N ARG A 74 8.29 5.24 -8.14
CA ARG A 74 7.94 4.00 -7.42
C ARG A 74 6.54 4.02 -6.83
N VAL A 75 5.66 4.85 -7.37
CA VAL A 75 4.22 4.82 -7.10
C VAL A 75 3.55 4.10 -8.27
N LEU A 76 3.10 2.88 -8.03
CA LEU A 76 2.57 2.01 -9.10
C LEU A 76 1.12 2.35 -9.42
N ALA A 77 0.82 2.46 -10.71
CA ALA A 77 -0.53 2.77 -11.18
C ALA A 77 -1.41 1.52 -11.20
N PHE A 78 -2.72 1.71 -11.07
CA PHE A 78 -3.70 0.69 -11.41
C PHE A 78 -3.93 0.77 -12.92
N ASP A 79 -3.13 0.03 -13.66
CA ASP A 79 -3.13 0.03 -15.12
C ASP A 79 -3.90 -1.17 -15.70
N SER A 80 -3.79 -1.37 -17.01
CA SER A 80 -4.51 -2.46 -17.71
C SER A 80 -4.05 -3.84 -17.22
N ALA A 81 -2.76 -4.01 -16.94
CA ALA A 81 -2.25 -5.28 -16.39
C ALA A 81 -2.81 -5.54 -14.99
N ALA A 82 -2.90 -4.51 -14.16
CA ALA A 82 -3.53 -4.62 -12.85
C ALA A 82 -5.02 -4.95 -12.98
N ALA A 83 -5.72 -4.37 -13.96
CA ALA A 83 -7.14 -4.66 -14.21
C ALA A 83 -7.37 -6.14 -14.55
N GLU A 84 -6.51 -6.73 -15.36
CA GLU A 84 -6.59 -8.16 -15.69
C GLU A 84 -6.37 -9.03 -14.44
N ASN A 85 -5.38 -8.70 -13.64
CA ASN A 85 -5.13 -9.39 -12.38
C ASN A 85 -6.27 -9.22 -11.39
N TYR A 86 -6.87 -8.02 -11.33
CA TYR A 86 -8.02 -7.75 -10.49
C TYR A 86 -9.18 -8.69 -10.83
N ALA A 87 -9.52 -8.83 -12.10
CA ALA A 87 -10.61 -9.71 -12.53
C ALA A 87 -10.37 -11.16 -12.08
N ALA A 88 -9.14 -11.65 -12.21
CA ALA A 88 -8.79 -13.01 -11.84
C ALA A 88 -8.92 -13.26 -10.32
N ILE A 89 -8.36 -12.37 -9.49
CA ILE A 89 -8.42 -12.54 -8.03
C ILE A 89 -9.81 -12.24 -7.47
N PHE A 90 -10.55 -11.32 -8.08
CA PHE A 90 -11.95 -11.06 -7.74
C PHE A 90 -12.80 -12.32 -7.92
N ALA A 91 -12.69 -12.97 -9.07
CA ALA A 91 -13.43 -14.20 -9.35
C ALA A 91 -13.04 -15.33 -8.40
N ALA A 92 -11.74 -15.50 -8.13
CA ALA A 92 -11.26 -16.52 -7.18
C ALA A 92 -11.77 -16.28 -5.76
N SER A 93 -11.75 -15.02 -5.32
CA SER A 93 -12.26 -14.63 -4.00
C SER A 93 -13.75 -14.93 -3.85
N ARG A 94 -14.52 -14.63 -4.87
CA ARG A 94 -15.97 -14.93 -4.90
C ARG A 94 -16.23 -16.42 -4.84
N ARG A 95 -15.52 -17.20 -5.63
CA ARG A 95 -15.67 -18.68 -5.66
C ARG A 95 -15.31 -19.32 -4.34
N ALA A 96 -14.32 -18.76 -3.66
CA ALA A 96 -13.87 -19.26 -2.36
C ALA A 96 -14.79 -18.81 -1.21
N GLY A 97 -15.79 -17.94 -1.47
CA GLY A 97 -16.65 -17.40 -0.42
C GLY A 97 -15.90 -16.48 0.55
N ARG A 98 -14.79 -15.89 0.11
CA ARG A 98 -13.94 -15.02 0.93
C ARG A 98 -13.89 -13.62 0.28
N PRO A 99 -14.96 -12.80 0.44
CA PRO A 99 -14.97 -11.48 -0.16
C PRO A 99 -13.87 -10.60 0.45
N VAL A 100 -13.14 -9.92 -0.41
CA VAL A 100 -12.08 -8.98 -0.03
C VAL A 100 -12.56 -7.59 -0.41
N ALA A 101 -12.25 -6.59 0.40
CA ALA A 101 -12.60 -5.22 0.11
C ALA A 101 -11.99 -4.77 -1.23
N THR A 102 -12.74 -3.97 -1.97
CA THR A 102 -12.34 -3.53 -3.32
C THR A 102 -10.95 -2.88 -3.33
N ILE A 103 -10.67 -2.02 -2.36
CA ILE A 103 -9.37 -1.34 -2.27
C ILE A 103 -8.23 -2.36 -2.09
N ASP A 104 -8.41 -3.35 -1.21
CA ASP A 104 -7.39 -4.37 -0.97
C ASP A 104 -7.18 -5.24 -2.21
N LEU A 105 -8.25 -5.57 -2.93
CA LEU A 105 -8.15 -6.28 -4.21
C LEU A 105 -7.38 -5.48 -5.25
N MET A 106 -7.58 -4.17 -5.30
CA MET A 106 -6.85 -3.30 -6.24
C MET A 106 -5.37 -3.25 -5.90
N ILE A 107 -5.02 -3.15 -4.62
CA ILE A 107 -3.63 -3.18 -4.18
C ILE A 107 -2.99 -4.54 -4.52
N ALA A 108 -3.68 -5.63 -4.21
CA ALA A 108 -3.21 -6.98 -4.53
C ALA A 108 -3.02 -7.17 -6.04
N ALA A 109 -3.93 -6.65 -6.85
CA ALA A 109 -3.85 -6.73 -8.31
C ALA A 109 -2.62 -6.00 -8.86
N ILE A 110 -2.32 -4.83 -8.33
CA ILE A 110 -1.12 -4.08 -8.69
C ILE A 110 0.13 -4.88 -8.31
N ALA A 111 0.19 -5.37 -7.08
CA ALA A 111 1.33 -6.16 -6.61
C ALA A 111 1.54 -7.40 -7.48
N ARG A 112 0.47 -8.14 -7.75
CA ARG A 112 0.53 -9.35 -8.56
C ARG A 112 1.01 -9.07 -9.98
N SER A 113 0.58 -7.97 -10.58
CA SER A 113 1.00 -7.60 -11.95
C SER A 113 2.49 -7.30 -12.05
N HIS A 114 3.13 -6.94 -10.93
CA HIS A 114 4.56 -6.66 -10.87
C HIS A 114 5.38 -7.78 -10.21
N GLY A 115 4.75 -8.86 -9.77
CA GLY A 115 5.44 -9.89 -9.00
C GLY A 115 5.95 -9.39 -7.65
N ALA A 116 5.32 -8.37 -7.09
CA ALA A 116 5.73 -7.76 -5.82
C ALA A 116 5.08 -8.46 -4.64
N SER A 117 5.76 -8.43 -3.49
CA SER A 117 5.18 -8.84 -2.21
C SER A 117 4.45 -7.66 -1.58
N VAL A 118 3.29 -7.91 -1.00
CA VAL A 118 2.54 -6.90 -0.23
C VAL A 118 3.07 -6.87 1.19
N ILE A 119 3.45 -5.69 1.65
CA ILE A 119 3.93 -5.48 3.02
C ILE A 119 2.77 -4.91 3.82
N THR A 120 2.26 -5.71 4.75
CA THR A 120 1.03 -5.39 5.48
C THR A 120 1.00 -6.03 6.86
N ARG A 121 0.28 -5.40 7.77
CA ARG A 121 -0.09 -6.01 9.05
C ARG A 121 -1.35 -6.87 8.91
N ASN A 122 -2.21 -6.52 7.96
CA ASN A 122 -3.52 -7.15 7.76
C ASN A 122 -3.40 -8.31 6.78
N VAL A 123 -2.67 -9.35 7.17
CA VAL A 123 -2.39 -10.52 6.33
C VAL A 123 -3.65 -11.17 5.80
N SER A 124 -4.69 -11.30 6.65
CA SER A 124 -5.94 -11.96 6.26
C SER A 124 -6.66 -11.25 5.10
N ASP A 125 -6.47 -9.93 4.94
CA ASP A 125 -7.11 -9.17 3.87
C ASP A 125 -6.52 -9.51 2.49
N PHE A 126 -5.31 -10.09 2.46
CA PHE A 126 -4.61 -10.44 1.22
C PHE A 126 -4.47 -11.94 1.00
N GLU A 127 -4.87 -12.75 1.97
CA GLU A 127 -4.88 -14.21 1.79
C GLU A 127 -5.87 -14.59 0.69
N GLY A 128 -5.46 -15.49 -0.18
CA GLY A 128 -6.28 -15.90 -1.32
C GLY A 128 -6.19 -14.97 -2.52
N CYS A 129 -5.41 -13.90 -2.45
CA CYS A 129 -5.20 -12.99 -3.58
C CYS A 129 -4.03 -13.39 -4.49
N ASP A 130 -3.42 -14.54 -4.22
CA ASP A 130 -2.30 -15.06 -5.01
C ASP A 130 -1.14 -14.05 -5.12
N VAL A 131 -0.79 -13.46 -3.99
CA VAL A 131 0.36 -12.57 -3.83
C VAL A 131 1.19 -13.01 -2.63
N ALA A 132 2.50 -12.77 -2.68
CA ALA A 132 3.34 -12.95 -1.51
C ALA A 132 3.06 -11.85 -0.49
N ILE A 133 3.03 -12.20 0.78
CA ILE A 133 2.70 -11.29 1.87
C ILE A 133 3.84 -11.31 2.88
N VAL A 134 4.27 -10.13 3.32
CA VAL A 134 5.26 -9.98 4.40
C VAL A 134 4.64 -9.13 5.49
N ASN A 135 4.65 -9.65 6.71
CA ASN A 135 4.22 -8.92 7.90
C ASN A 135 5.46 -8.57 8.74
N PRO A 136 5.89 -7.30 8.77
CA PRO A 136 7.09 -6.91 9.52
C PRO A 136 6.99 -7.10 11.04
N TRP A 137 5.78 -7.22 11.57
CA TRP A 137 5.55 -7.41 13.01
C TRP A 137 5.78 -8.86 13.46
N THR A 138 5.69 -9.81 12.55
CA THR A 138 5.86 -11.24 12.84
C THR A 138 7.08 -11.77 12.12
N ARG A 139 8.20 -11.87 12.82
CA ARG A 139 9.47 -12.26 12.20
C ARG A 139 9.98 -13.57 12.78
#